data_33adbfa60576ca206a06dc3b7607f05d
#
_entry.id   33adbfa60576ca206a06dc3b7607f05d
#
_cell.length_a   1.000
_cell.length_b   1.000
_cell.length_c   1.000
_cell.angle_alpha   90.00
_cell.angle_beta   90.00
_cell.angle_gamma   90.00
#
_symmetry.space_group_name_H-M   'P 1'
#
loop_
_entity.id
_entity.type
_entity.pdbx_description
1 polymer ?
#
loop_
_entity_poly.entity_id
_entity_poly.type
_entity_poly.pdbx_seq_one_letter_code
_entity_poly.pdbx_strand_id
1 'polypeptide(L)'
;MKSILQFLICSLLVVLAVKADASSHREAPLISDDPLADNVDLYAFRSPERPQNIVIIATYVPLQLPQGGPNYYQFGENIRYEIHIDNDASKPGDEIIYRFTFRHTNEDPSTFFNIRLGKQNLRTTYTLEKSINIAVNIAVRLIFISKAGQ
;
A
#
# COMPACT_ATOMS: atom_id res chain seq x y z
N MET A 1 -10.91 -24.28 45.36
CA MET A 1 -10.83 -25.04 44.11
C MET A 1 -11.45 -24.34 42.91
N LYS A 2 -12.67 -23.75 43.00
CA LYS A 2 -13.31 -23.04 41.88
C LYS A 2 -12.50 -21.82 41.37
N SER A 3 -11.94 -21.01 42.28
CA SER A 3 -11.13 -19.83 41.92
C SER A 3 -9.81 -20.16 41.25
N ILE A 4 -9.17 -21.26 41.60
CA ILE A 4 -7.93 -21.74 40.94
C ILE A 4 -8.23 -22.21 39.53
N LEU A 5 -9.32 -22.91 39.32
CA LEU A 5 -9.76 -23.38 38.03
C LEU A 5 -10.12 -22.20 37.09
N GLN A 6 -10.80 -21.19 37.62
CA GLN A 6 -11.10 -19.97 36.89
C GLN A 6 -9.83 -19.19 36.45
N PHE A 7 -8.84 -19.13 37.38
CA PHE A 7 -7.57 -18.48 37.06
C PHE A 7 -6.78 -19.25 35.97
N LEU A 8 -6.78 -20.59 36.04
CA LEU A 8 -6.16 -21.42 34.99
C LEU A 8 -6.85 -21.31 33.64
N ILE A 9 -8.18 -21.21 33.60
CA ILE A 9 -8.94 -21.02 32.36
C ILE A 9 -8.66 -19.63 31.77
N CYS A 10 -8.64 -18.59 32.59
CA CYS A 10 -8.32 -17.25 32.11
C CYS A 10 -6.89 -17.14 31.60
N SER A 11 -5.90 -17.73 32.24
CA SER A 11 -4.51 -17.73 31.75
C SER A 11 -4.35 -18.54 30.48
N LEU A 12 -5.07 -19.65 30.33
CA LEU A 12 -5.07 -20.43 29.09
C LEU A 12 -5.70 -19.67 27.94
N LEU A 13 -6.80 -18.91 28.17
CA LEU A 13 -7.42 -18.06 27.16
C LEU A 13 -6.50 -16.91 26.72
N VAL A 14 -5.74 -16.33 27.62
CA VAL A 14 -4.74 -15.29 27.30
C VAL A 14 -3.61 -15.87 26.44
N VAL A 15 -3.13 -17.08 26.74
CA VAL A 15 -2.08 -17.74 25.93
C VAL A 15 -2.57 -18.14 24.55
N LEU A 16 -3.85 -18.50 24.39
CA LEU A 16 -4.45 -18.84 23.10
C LEU A 16 -4.77 -17.62 22.24
N ALA A 17 -4.83 -16.42 22.82
CA ALA A 17 -5.10 -15.17 22.10
C ALA A 17 -3.86 -14.57 21.38
N VAL A 18 -2.68 -15.18 21.49
CA VAL A 18 -1.41 -14.62 20.99
C VAL A 18 -1.10 -15.08 19.57
N LYS A 19 -2.01 -14.89 18.64
CA LYS A 19 -1.69 -14.79 17.20
C LYS A 19 -2.51 -13.67 16.59
N ALA A 20 -2.32 -12.45 17.08
CA ALA A 20 -2.64 -11.28 16.32
C ALA A 20 -1.40 -10.98 15.47
N ASP A 21 -1.42 -11.37 14.21
CA ASP A 21 -0.52 -10.81 13.23
C ASP A 21 -0.91 -9.32 13.11
N ALA A 22 -0.32 -8.51 13.98
CA ALA A 22 -0.51 -7.08 13.94
C ALA A 22 0.35 -6.55 12.80
N SER A 23 -0.28 -5.90 11.84
CA SER A 23 0.40 -5.12 10.83
C SER A 23 1.29 -4.08 11.51
N SER A 24 2.59 -4.11 11.25
CA SER A 24 3.53 -3.14 11.79
C SER A 24 3.47 -1.89 10.93
N HIS A 25 3.03 -0.79 11.50
CA HIS A 25 2.91 0.48 10.82
C HIS A 25 4.05 1.41 11.28
N ARG A 26 4.83 1.96 10.33
CA ARG A 26 5.80 3.05 10.48
C ARG A 26 6.92 2.86 11.51
N GLU A 27 6.69 2.14 12.59
CA GLU A 27 7.64 1.92 13.69
C GLU A 27 8.55 0.71 13.45
N ALA A 28 8.29 -0.09 12.42
CA ALA A 28 9.11 -1.25 12.10
C ALA A 28 10.54 -0.82 11.78
N PRO A 29 11.57 -1.35 12.46
CA PRO A 29 12.95 -0.93 12.23
C PRO A 29 13.41 -1.10 10.79
N LEU A 30 12.88 -2.10 10.09
CA LEU A 30 13.23 -2.38 8.69
C LEU A 30 12.74 -1.31 7.70
N ILE A 31 11.71 -0.54 8.04
CA ILE A 31 11.11 0.46 7.15
C ILE A 31 11.46 1.90 7.58
N SER A 32 12.02 2.08 8.77
CA SER A 32 12.33 3.42 9.32
C SER A 32 13.29 4.21 8.44
N ASP A 33 14.19 3.54 7.73
CA ASP A 33 15.16 4.16 6.83
C ASP A 33 14.61 4.45 5.44
N ASP A 34 13.45 3.87 5.09
CA ASP A 34 12.79 4.06 3.80
C ASP A 34 11.26 4.19 3.95
N PRO A 35 10.79 5.25 4.61
CA PRO A 35 9.39 5.40 4.96
C PRO A 35 8.46 5.51 3.75
N LEU A 36 8.97 5.88 2.57
CA LEU A 36 8.16 5.96 1.35
C LEU A 36 7.85 4.57 0.77
N ALA A 37 8.60 3.54 1.16
CA ALA A 37 8.35 2.16 0.78
C ALA A 37 7.41 1.43 1.74
N ASP A 38 6.96 2.08 2.82
CA ASP A 38 6.14 1.49 3.86
C ASP A 38 4.74 1.13 3.32
N ASN A 39 4.57 -0.12 2.92
CA ASN A 39 3.29 -0.68 2.53
C ASN A 39 2.50 -1.07 3.78
N VAL A 40 1.26 -0.59 3.87
CA VAL A 40 0.40 -0.78 5.04
C VAL A 40 -0.61 -1.88 4.81
N ASP A 41 -1.51 -1.64 3.86
CA ASP A 41 -2.61 -2.53 3.57
C ASP A 41 -2.69 -2.86 2.08
N LEU A 42 -3.12 -4.07 1.80
CA LEU A 42 -3.43 -4.55 0.47
C LEU A 42 -4.85 -5.08 0.44
N TYR A 43 -5.69 -4.49 -0.39
CA TYR A 43 -7.06 -4.94 -0.61
C TYR A 43 -7.20 -5.46 -2.03
N ALA A 44 -7.90 -6.59 -2.17
CA ALA A 44 -8.24 -7.14 -3.47
C ALA A 44 -9.71 -7.60 -3.45
N PHE A 45 -10.51 -7.09 -4.36
CA PHE A 45 -11.92 -7.43 -4.42
C PHE A 45 -12.48 -7.27 -5.84
N ARG A 46 -13.61 -7.92 -6.07
CA ARG A 46 -14.34 -7.80 -7.32
C ARG A 46 -15.00 -6.43 -7.43
N SER A 47 -14.83 -5.75 -8.58
CA SER A 47 -15.43 -4.43 -8.77
C SER A 47 -16.96 -4.49 -8.69
N PRO A 48 -17.62 -3.68 -7.84
CA PRO A 48 -19.08 -3.61 -7.77
C PRO A 48 -19.72 -3.11 -9.07
N GLU A 49 -19.06 -2.14 -9.74
CA GLU A 49 -19.59 -1.54 -10.97
C GLU A 49 -19.30 -2.39 -12.21
N ARG A 50 -18.19 -3.13 -12.19
CA ARG A 50 -17.74 -3.98 -13.31
C ARG A 50 -17.31 -5.34 -12.78
N PRO A 51 -18.24 -6.27 -12.57
CA PRO A 51 -17.95 -7.55 -11.91
C PRO A 51 -16.94 -8.45 -12.61
N GLN A 52 -16.60 -8.19 -13.86
CA GLN A 52 -15.52 -8.87 -14.60
C GLN A 52 -14.11 -8.34 -14.26
N ASN A 53 -14.02 -7.25 -13.50
CA ASN A 53 -12.75 -6.65 -13.09
C ASN A 53 -12.46 -6.93 -11.61
N ILE A 54 -11.18 -7.05 -11.29
CA ILE A 54 -10.66 -7.05 -9.92
C ILE A 54 -10.09 -5.66 -9.64
N VAL A 55 -10.39 -5.14 -8.46
CA VAL A 55 -9.78 -3.93 -7.91
C VAL A 55 -8.74 -4.35 -6.89
N ILE A 56 -7.54 -3.80 -7.01
CA ILE A 56 -6.45 -3.97 -6.04
C ILE A 56 -6.08 -2.59 -5.55
N ILE A 57 -6.01 -2.42 -4.23
CA ILE A 57 -5.62 -1.18 -3.57
C ILE A 57 -4.46 -1.49 -2.66
N ALA A 58 -3.33 -0.85 -2.88
CA ALA A 58 -2.18 -0.88 -1.99
C ALA A 58 -1.99 0.50 -1.37
N THR A 59 -1.88 0.56 -0.04
CA THR A 59 -1.69 1.80 0.71
C THR A 59 -0.26 1.89 1.24
N TYR A 60 0.27 3.12 1.27
CA TYR A 60 1.64 3.40 1.67
C TYR A 60 1.70 4.58 2.61
N VAL A 61 2.74 4.64 3.44
CA VAL A 61 3.03 5.70 4.39
C VAL A 61 1.87 5.93 5.36
N PRO A 62 1.73 5.09 6.39
CA PRO A 62 0.64 5.19 7.36
C PRO A 62 0.77 6.42 8.25
N LEU A 63 -0.31 6.78 8.93
CA LEU A 63 -0.33 7.79 9.99
C LEU A 63 0.23 9.15 9.54
N GLN A 64 -0.08 9.57 8.33
CA GLN A 64 0.27 10.89 7.86
C GLN A 64 -0.48 11.95 8.68
N LEU A 65 0.28 12.84 9.30
CA LEU A 65 -0.28 13.90 10.13
C LEU A 65 -0.68 15.11 9.26
N PRO A 66 -1.78 15.79 9.56
CA PRO A 66 -2.29 16.89 8.73
C PRO A 66 -1.44 18.16 8.79
N GLN A 67 -0.52 18.29 9.75
CA GLN A 67 0.36 19.46 9.88
C GLN A 67 1.33 19.64 8.70
N GLY A 68 1.52 18.63 7.85
CA GLY A 68 2.28 18.78 6.62
C GLY A 68 1.65 19.78 5.65
N GLY A 69 0.39 20.16 5.90
CA GLY A 69 -0.37 21.04 5.01
C GLY A 69 -0.47 20.47 3.62
N PRO A 70 -0.24 21.25 2.57
CA PRO A 70 -0.31 20.73 1.20
C PRO A 70 0.90 19.86 0.79
N ASN A 71 1.92 19.75 1.65
CA ASN A 71 3.15 18.97 1.39
C ASN A 71 2.99 17.54 1.89
N TYR A 72 2.07 16.78 1.27
CA TYR A 72 1.86 15.38 1.57
C TYR A 72 3.03 14.53 1.08
N TYR A 73 3.19 13.36 1.70
CA TYR A 73 4.13 12.37 1.21
C TYR A 73 3.82 11.98 -0.23
N GLN A 74 4.87 11.74 -0.98
CA GLN A 74 4.79 11.32 -2.37
C GLN A 74 5.40 9.93 -2.51
N PHE A 75 5.04 9.22 -3.56
CA PHE A 75 5.74 7.97 -3.90
C PHE A 75 7.20 8.25 -4.25
N GLY A 76 8.11 7.43 -3.76
CA GLY A 76 9.55 7.62 -3.99
C GLY A 76 9.96 7.35 -5.43
N GLU A 77 10.84 8.19 -5.98
CA GLU A 77 11.37 8.01 -7.35
C GLU A 77 12.34 6.85 -7.47
N ASN A 78 13.01 6.49 -6.36
CA ASN A 78 13.98 5.40 -6.30
C ASN A 78 13.38 4.08 -5.79
N ILE A 79 12.05 4.01 -5.69
CA ILE A 79 11.31 2.85 -5.20
C ILE A 79 10.53 2.24 -6.35
N ARG A 80 10.54 0.92 -6.43
CA ARG A 80 9.65 0.15 -7.29
C ARG A 80 8.49 -0.37 -6.46
N TYR A 81 7.30 0.05 -6.81
CA TYR A 81 6.07 -0.42 -6.17
C TYR A 81 5.49 -1.53 -7.02
N GLU A 82 5.47 -2.73 -6.47
CA GLU A 82 5.08 -3.91 -7.25
C GLU A 82 3.88 -4.59 -6.63
N ILE A 83 2.98 -5.07 -7.48
CA ILE A 83 1.89 -5.95 -7.11
C ILE A 83 2.12 -7.27 -7.81
N HIS A 84 2.31 -8.30 -7.02
CA HIS A 84 2.57 -9.65 -7.45
C HIS A 84 1.28 -10.46 -7.35
N ILE A 85 0.94 -11.18 -8.40
CA ILE A 85 -0.27 -11.99 -8.46
C ILE A 85 0.14 -13.40 -8.87
N ASP A 86 -0.04 -14.33 -7.94
CA ASP A 86 -0.03 -15.76 -8.19
C ASP A 86 -1.46 -16.19 -8.52
N ASN A 87 -1.68 -16.68 -9.72
CA ASN A 87 -2.96 -17.18 -10.20
C ASN A 87 -2.94 -18.66 -10.62
N ASP A 88 -1.82 -19.34 -10.36
CA ASP A 88 -1.65 -20.77 -10.64
C ASP A 88 -0.94 -21.48 -9.48
N ALA A 89 -1.70 -21.83 -8.46
CA ALA A 89 -1.21 -22.51 -7.25
C ALA A 89 -0.45 -23.85 -7.53
N SER A 90 -0.46 -24.33 -8.76
CA SER A 90 0.29 -25.53 -9.16
C SER A 90 1.74 -25.25 -9.52
N LYS A 91 2.11 -23.99 -9.67
CA LYS A 91 3.46 -23.55 -10.03
C LYS A 91 4.01 -22.59 -8.98
N PRO A 92 5.29 -22.68 -8.67
CA PRO A 92 5.91 -21.70 -7.79
C PRO A 92 6.17 -20.39 -8.55
N GLY A 93 5.82 -19.26 -7.95
CA GLY A 93 6.13 -17.93 -8.46
C GLY A 93 4.89 -17.09 -8.79
N ASP A 94 5.15 -15.86 -9.22
CA ASP A 94 4.11 -14.90 -9.60
C ASP A 94 3.98 -14.85 -11.12
N GLU A 95 2.78 -15.14 -11.64
CA GLU A 95 2.53 -15.10 -13.08
C GLU A 95 2.36 -13.70 -13.61
N ILE A 96 1.87 -12.78 -12.76
CA ILE A 96 1.61 -11.41 -13.16
C ILE A 96 2.24 -10.46 -12.15
N ILE A 97 3.07 -9.54 -12.66
CA ILE A 97 3.67 -8.48 -11.85
C ILE A 97 3.31 -7.13 -12.48
N TYR A 98 2.72 -6.26 -11.68
CA TYR A 98 2.52 -4.86 -12.04
C TYR A 98 3.55 -4.02 -11.29
N ARG A 99 4.40 -3.30 -12.04
CA ARG A 99 5.44 -2.44 -11.49
C ARG A 99 5.14 -0.99 -11.79
N PHE A 100 5.17 -0.16 -10.75
CA PHE A 100 5.03 1.28 -10.84
C PHE A 100 6.34 1.95 -10.47
N THR A 101 6.77 2.90 -11.28
CA THR A 101 7.87 3.81 -10.99
C THR A 101 7.37 5.23 -11.14
N PHE A 102 7.75 6.10 -10.21
CA PHE A 102 7.25 7.47 -10.13
C PHE A 102 8.34 8.47 -10.49
N ARG A 103 7.90 9.62 -11.01
CA ARG A 103 8.75 10.78 -11.30
C ARG A 103 8.04 12.04 -10.86
N HIS A 104 8.83 12.94 -10.27
CA HIS A 104 8.34 14.23 -9.81
C HIS A 104 8.94 15.36 -10.62
N THR A 105 8.12 16.34 -10.94
CA THR A 105 8.55 17.59 -11.59
C THR A 105 8.05 18.74 -10.75
N ASN A 106 8.98 19.52 -10.21
CA ASN A 106 8.66 20.76 -9.53
C ASN A 106 8.61 21.87 -10.59
N GLU A 107 7.42 22.45 -10.81
CA GLU A 107 7.20 23.49 -11.81
C GLU A 107 7.72 24.85 -11.37
N ASP A 108 7.82 25.09 -10.07
CA ASP A 108 8.36 26.33 -9.50
C ASP A 108 9.31 26.02 -8.33
N PRO A 109 10.60 25.91 -8.60
CA PRO A 109 11.59 25.58 -7.56
C PRO A 109 11.84 26.74 -6.59
N SER A 110 11.24 27.92 -6.79
CA SER A 110 11.35 29.03 -5.85
C SER A 110 10.55 28.84 -4.58
N THR A 111 9.71 27.82 -4.51
CA THR A 111 8.91 27.43 -3.34
C THR A 111 9.04 25.93 -3.03
N PHE A 112 8.94 25.60 -1.75
CA PHE A 112 8.91 24.19 -1.30
C PHE A 112 7.48 23.62 -1.24
N PHE A 113 6.48 24.41 -1.54
CA PHE A 113 5.09 23.94 -1.49
C PHE A 113 4.73 23.08 -2.69
N ASN A 114 4.03 21.97 -2.44
CA ASN A 114 3.53 21.08 -3.48
C ASN A 114 2.38 21.69 -4.30
N ILE A 115 1.72 22.72 -3.76
CA ILE A 115 0.70 23.50 -4.47
C ILE A 115 1.03 24.99 -4.43
N ARG A 116 0.57 25.70 -5.46
CA ARG A 116 0.81 27.11 -5.67
C ARG A 116 -0.45 27.78 -6.24
N LEU A 117 -0.98 28.80 -5.55
CA LEU A 117 -2.15 29.58 -6.01
C LEU A 117 -3.28 28.69 -6.52
N GLY A 118 -3.64 27.63 -5.79
CA GLY A 118 -4.68 26.68 -6.18
C GLY A 118 -4.29 25.73 -7.32
N LYS A 119 -3.02 25.70 -7.73
CA LYS A 119 -2.47 24.77 -8.72
C LYS A 119 -1.50 23.81 -8.09
N GLN A 120 -1.41 22.62 -8.65
CA GLN A 120 -0.36 21.68 -8.29
C GLN A 120 0.98 22.23 -8.75
N ASN A 121 1.95 22.26 -7.86
CA ASN A 121 3.32 22.67 -8.15
C ASN A 121 4.24 21.45 -8.34
N LEU A 122 4.13 20.46 -7.44
CA LEU A 122 4.81 19.20 -7.62
C LEU A 122 3.92 18.24 -8.43
N ARG A 123 4.28 18.02 -9.69
CA ARG A 123 3.57 17.11 -10.57
C ARG A 123 4.19 15.72 -10.49
N THR A 124 3.38 14.74 -10.17
CA THR A 124 3.76 13.32 -10.12
C THR A 124 3.26 12.61 -11.37
N THR A 125 4.16 11.92 -12.05
CA THR A 125 3.85 10.99 -13.14
C THR A 125 4.31 9.60 -12.78
N TYR A 126 3.75 8.58 -13.43
CA TYR A 126 4.19 7.20 -13.20
C TYR A 126 4.29 6.44 -14.52
N THR A 127 5.15 5.43 -14.51
CA THR A 127 5.20 4.40 -15.54
C THR A 127 4.65 3.11 -14.94
N LEU A 128 3.77 2.44 -15.67
CA LEU A 128 3.25 1.12 -15.33
C LEU A 128 3.79 0.09 -16.30
N GLU A 129 4.52 -0.88 -15.77
CA GLU A 129 4.95 -2.05 -16.50
C GLU A 129 4.14 -3.27 -16.03
N LYS A 130 3.71 -4.09 -16.99
CA LYS A 130 3.08 -5.37 -16.71
C LYS A 130 3.97 -6.49 -17.25
N SER A 131 4.44 -7.36 -16.39
CA SER A 131 5.11 -8.60 -16.73
C SER A 131 4.16 -9.77 -16.59
N ILE A 132 4.16 -10.69 -17.57
CA ILE A 132 3.34 -11.90 -17.56
C ILE A 132 4.25 -13.07 -17.86
N ASN A 133 4.38 -13.98 -16.92
CA ASN A 133 5.26 -15.15 -17.07
C ASN A 133 4.57 -16.34 -17.76
N ILE A 134 3.25 -16.38 -17.89
CA ILE A 134 2.48 -17.38 -18.67
C ILE A 134 1.09 -16.81 -19.02
N ALA A 135 0.54 -17.27 -20.16
CA ALA A 135 -0.69 -16.78 -20.76
C ALA A 135 -1.96 -17.12 -19.97
N VAL A 136 -2.41 -16.17 -19.16
CA VAL A 136 -3.83 -16.07 -18.78
C VAL A 136 -4.23 -14.59 -18.82
N ASN A 137 -5.22 -14.26 -19.63
CA ASN A 137 -5.77 -12.90 -19.74
C ASN A 137 -6.71 -12.61 -18.55
N ILE A 138 -6.18 -12.05 -17.48
CA ILE A 138 -6.99 -11.40 -16.44
C ILE A 138 -6.83 -9.90 -16.59
N ALA A 139 -7.91 -9.18 -16.89
CA ALA A 139 -7.90 -7.74 -16.92
C ALA A 139 -7.95 -7.21 -15.48
N VAL A 140 -6.83 -6.75 -14.96
CA VAL A 140 -6.73 -6.08 -13.65
C VAL A 140 -6.70 -4.57 -13.90
N ARG A 141 -7.63 -3.83 -13.31
CA ARG A 141 -7.63 -2.38 -13.31
C ARG A 141 -7.17 -1.90 -11.94
N LEU A 142 -6.01 -1.23 -11.91
CA LEU A 142 -5.49 -0.57 -10.73
C LEU A 142 -6.12 0.82 -10.60
N ILE A 143 -6.67 1.12 -9.45
CA ILE A 143 -7.19 2.45 -9.14
C ILE A 143 -6.29 3.02 -8.04
N PHE A 144 -5.41 3.97 -8.42
CA PHE A 144 -4.74 4.80 -7.44
C PHE A 144 -5.68 5.90 -7.02
N ILE A 145 -6.05 5.90 -5.75
CA ILE A 145 -6.71 7.04 -5.15
C ILE A 145 -5.60 7.96 -4.63
N SER A 146 -5.01 8.74 -5.51
CA SER A 146 -4.37 9.98 -5.10
C SER A 146 -5.51 10.93 -4.72
N LYS A 147 -5.72 11.15 -3.45
CA LYS A 147 -6.61 12.20 -2.98
C LYS A 147 -5.88 13.51 -3.23
N ALA A 148 -5.95 14.02 -4.47
CA ALA A 148 -5.70 15.42 -4.72
C ALA A 148 -6.79 16.16 -3.97
N GLY A 149 -6.40 16.98 -3.01
CA GLY A 149 -7.34 17.75 -2.21
C GLY A 149 -8.27 18.57 -3.09
N GLN A 150 -9.55 18.50 -2.81
CA GLN A 150 -10.48 19.58 -3.08
C GLN A 150 -10.16 20.75 -2.16
#